data_7e52a2d83b2a5362e2540cd3cbf6a2db
#
_entry.id   7e52a2d83b2a5362e2540cd3cbf6a2db
#
_cell.length_a   1.000
_cell.length_b   1.000
_cell.length_c   1.000
_cell.angle_alpha   90.00
_cell.angle_beta   90.00
_cell.angle_gamma   90.00
#
_symmetry.space_group_name_H-M   'P 1'
#
loop_
_entity.id
_entity.type
_entity.pdbx_description
1 polymer ?
#
loop_
_entity_poly.entity_id
_entity_poly.type
_entity_poly.pdbx_seq_one_letter_code
_entity_poly.pdbx_strand_id
1 'polypeptide(L)'
;DSLTGIPNRQAFLETLERELQRSKMGNKKFAVLFMDLDAFKRINDTLGHNVGDHLLKIVSERLRETIRPSDLVSRGDQATNLARLGGDEFTILIPDLERVENALNVAHRVKEAMRRPFLIEGNEIFVTASIGISLFPEDGDDCDSLLKYADTAMYHAKNCGKNNAKLYSSSLTMQIMSHVKLEVGL
;
A
#
# COMPACT_ATOMS: atom_id res chain seq x y z
N ASP A 1 -7.40 -13.16 -3.43
CA ASP A 1 -6.44 -13.34 -4.52
C ASP A 1 -5.95 -14.79 -4.53
N SER A 2 -6.11 -15.46 -5.64
CA SER A 2 -5.83 -16.92 -5.76
C SER A 2 -4.34 -17.26 -5.62
N LEU A 3 -3.44 -16.33 -5.94
CA LEU A 3 -2.00 -16.56 -5.84
C LEU A 3 -1.50 -16.48 -4.39
N THR A 4 -1.93 -15.45 -3.66
CA THR A 4 -1.36 -15.08 -2.35
C THR A 4 -2.24 -15.47 -1.17
N GLY A 5 -3.51 -15.80 -1.41
CA GLY A 5 -4.48 -16.14 -0.36
C GLY A 5 -4.96 -14.97 0.50
N ILE A 6 -4.51 -13.73 0.23
CA ILE A 6 -5.07 -12.53 0.85
C ILE A 6 -6.24 -11.97 0.02
N PRO A 7 -7.08 -11.08 0.55
CA PRO A 7 -8.14 -10.42 -0.18
C PRO A 7 -7.69 -9.83 -1.51
N ASN A 8 -8.57 -9.85 -2.49
CA ASN A 8 -8.37 -9.22 -3.79
C ASN A 8 -8.89 -7.77 -3.79
N ARG A 9 -8.80 -7.10 -4.95
CA ARG A 9 -9.29 -5.74 -5.16
C ARG A 9 -10.75 -5.56 -4.76
N GLN A 10 -11.63 -6.47 -5.17
CA GLN A 10 -13.05 -6.37 -4.89
C GLN A 10 -13.34 -6.45 -3.38
N ALA A 11 -12.78 -7.44 -2.70
CA ALA A 11 -12.93 -7.59 -1.25
C ALA A 11 -12.39 -6.38 -0.47
N PHE A 12 -11.30 -5.77 -0.96
CA PHE A 12 -10.78 -4.53 -0.37
C PHE A 12 -11.74 -3.35 -0.54
N LEU A 13 -12.28 -3.15 -1.73
CA LEU A 13 -13.24 -2.07 -2.00
C LEU A 13 -14.50 -2.20 -1.14
N GLU A 14 -15.03 -3.40 -0.98
CA GLU A 14 -16.17 -3.66 -0.09
C GLU A 14 -15.84 -3.33 1.38
N THR A 15 -14.63 -3.64 1.81
CA THR A 15 -14.16 -3.32 3.17
C THR A 15 -13.96 -1.83 3.35
N LEU A 16 -13.36 -1.16 2.37
CA LEU A 16 -13.14 0.29 2.38
C LEU A 16 -14.47 1.05 2.42
N GLU A 17 -15.46 0.63 1.63
CA GLU A 17 -16.80 1.24 1.63
C GLU A 17 -17.48 1.10 2.99
N ARG A 18 -17.42 -0.09 3.60
CA ARG A 18 -17.96 -0.30 4.96
C ARG A 18 -17.28 0.59 5.99
N GLU A 19 -15.95 0.71 5.92
CA GLU A 19 -15.21 1.58 6.84
C GLU A 19 -15.54 3.06 6.61
N LEU A 20 -15.68 3.49 5.36
CA LEU A 20 -16.08 4.84 5.00
C LEU A 20 -17.44 5.21 5.62
N GLN A 21 -18.44 4.34 5.47
CA GLN A 21 -19.76 4.55 6.05
C GLN A 21 -19.70 4.57 7.58
N ARG A 22 -18.97 3.62 8.18
CA ARG A 22 -18.78 3.56 9.64
C ARG A 22 -18.13 4.83 10.18
N SER A 23 -17.09 5.30 9.52
CA SER A 23 -16.32 6.48 9.94
C SER A 23 -17.10 7.77 9.78
N LYS A 24 -17.90 7.90 8.72
CA LYS A 24 -18.83 9.04 8.54
C LYS A 24 -19.86 9.10 9.68
N MET A 25 -20.45 7.98 10.04
CA MET A 25 -21.44 7.90 11.13
C MET A 25 -20.84 8.15 12.52
N GLY A 26 -19.62 7.65 12.73
CA GLY A 26 -18.92 7.72 14.03
C GLY A 26 -18.00 8.93 14.20
N ASN A 27 -17.91 9.82 13.20
CA ASN A 27 -16.92 10.91 13.13
C ASN A 27 -15.51 10.42 13.43
N LYS A 28 -15.12 9.29 12.81
CA LYS A 28 -13.84 8.65 12.98
C LYS A 28 -12.96 8.86 11.75
N LYS A 29 -11.67 8.64 11.94
CA LYS A 29 -10.67 8.73 10.87
C LYS A 29 -10.13 7.36 10.54
N PHE A 30 -9.64 7.20 9.32
CA PHE A 30 -8.87 6.02 8.89
C PHE A 30 -7.82 6.41 7.86
N ALA A 31 -6.88 5.52 7.61
CA ALA A 31 -5.88 5.70 6.57
C ALA A 31 -5.92 4.55 5.55
N VAL A 32 -5.65 4.88 4.30
CA VAL A 32 -5.41 3.93 3.23
C VAL A 32 -3.94 4.02 2.83
N LEU A 33 -3.24 2.90 2.89
CA LEU A 33 -1.89 2.76 2.37
C LEU A 33 -1.96 2.03 1.02
N PHE A 34 -1.31 2.59 0.02
CA PHE A 34 -1.09 1.96 -1.28
C PHE A 34 0.40 1.65 -1.40
N MET A 35 0.75 0.41 -1.67
CA MET A 35 2.12 -0.07 -1.73
C MET A 35 2.39 -0.77 -3.06
N ASP A 36 3.58 -0.57 -3.59
CA ASP A 36 4.09 -1.23 -4.78
C ASP A 36 5.53 -1.69 -4.53
N LEU A 37 5.88 -2.89 -5.00
CA LEU A 37 7.22 -3.44 -4.87
C LEU A 37 8.18 -2.79 -5.88
N ASP A 38 9.26 -2.23 -5.37
CA ASP A 38 10.24 -1.55 -6.20
C ASP A 38 10.98 -2.54 -7.12
N ALA A 39 10.97 -2.24 -8.43
CA ALA A 39 11.65 -3.04 -9.44
C ALA A 39 11.18 -4.51 -9.57
N PHE A 40 9.96 -4.85 -9.17
CA PHE A 40 9.40 -6.20 -9.29
C PHE A 40 9.41 -6.74 -10.72
N LYS A 41 9.12 -5.88 -11.71
CA LYS A 41 9.22 -6.25 -13.13
C LYS A 41 10.61 -6.78 -13.49
N ARG A 42 11.67 -6.12 -12.99
CA ARG A 42 13.06 -6.56 -13.25
C ARG A 42 13.34 -7.94 -12.63
N ILE A 43 12.74 -8.27 -11.48
CA ILE A 43 12.83 -9.60 -10.88
C ILE A 43 12.21 -10.64 -11.81
N ASN A 44 10.99 -10.40 -12.31
CA ASN A 44 10.34 -11.26 -13.29
C ASN A 44 11.16 -11.42 -14.58
N ASP A 45 11.67 -10.33 -15.11
CA ASP A 45 12.43 -10.32 -16.36
C ASP A 45 13.78 -11.07 -16.22
N THR A 46 14.37 -11.05 -15.02
CA THR A 46 15.70 -11.65 -14.76
C THR A 46 15.60 -13.09 -14.24
N LEU A 47 14.67 -13.36 -13.32
CA LEU A 47 14.57 -14.64 -12.59
C LEU A 47 13.34 -15.47 -12.99
N GLY A 48 12.47 -14.92 -13.82
CA GLY A 48 11.26 -15.56 -14.29
C GLY A 48 10.02 -15.34 -13.40
N HIS A 49 8.86 -15.53 -14.00
CA HIS A 49 7.57 -15.31 -13.34
C HIS A 49 7.30 -16.24 -12.15
N ASN A 50 7.83 -17.48 -12.16
CA ASN A 50 7.69 -18.39 -11.04
C ASN A 50 8.34 -17.86 -9.77
N VAL A 51 9.52 -17.26 -9.89
CA VAL A 51 10.22 -16.62 -8.77
C VAL A 51 9.46 -15.38 -8.30
N GLY A 52 8.93 -14.60 -9.23
CA GLY A 52 8.05 -13.46 -8.91
C GLY A 52 6.79 -13.87 -8.16
N ASP A 53 6.15 -14.95 -8.56
CA ASP A 53 4.97 -15.50 -7.87
C ASP A 53 5.30 -15.99 -6.45
N HIS A 54 6.43 -16.68 -6.27
CA HIS A 54 6.92 -17.05 -4.94
C HIS A 54 7.21 -15.81 -4.08
N LEU A 55 7.84 -14.80 -4.65
CA LEU A 55 8.10 -13.53 -3.94
C LEU A 55 6.80 -12.88 -3.48
N LEU A 56 5.77 -12.79 -4.32
CA LEU A 56 4.47 -12.22 -3.95
C LEU A 56 3.80 -12.99 -2.81
N LYS A 57 3.91 -14.32 -2.76
CA LYS A 57 3.40 -15.13 -1.64
C LYS A 57 4.12 -14.79 -0.33
N ILE A 58 5.45 -14.79 -0.34
CA ILE A 58 6.25 -14.50 0.86
C ILE A 58 6.04 -13.04 1.31
N VAL A 59 5.93 -12.09 0.37
CA VAL A 59 5.59 -10.69 0.68
C VAL A 59 4.25 -10.62 1.40
N SER A 60 3.23 -11.33 0.91
CA SER A 60 1.88 -11.34 1.51
C SER A 60 1.90 -11.89 2.94
N GLU A 61 2.65 -12.97 3.19
CA GLU A 61 2.83 -13.54 4.52
C GLU A 61 3.57 -12.55 5.44
N ARG A 62 4.68 -11.97 4.97
CA ARG A 62 5.47 -10.99 5.72
C ARG A 62 4.67 -9.73 6.07
N LEU A 63 3.83 -9.24 5.16
CA LEU A 63 2.93 -8.12 5.42
C LEU A 63 1.90 -8.48 6.50
N ARG A 64 1.30 -9.67 6.41
CA ARG A 64 0.32 -10.16 7.40
C ARG A 64 0.93 -10.23 8.81
N GLU A 65 2.18 -10.70 8.92
CA GLU A 65 2.91 -10.77 10.20
C GLU A 65 3.33 -9.38 10.72
N THR A 66 3.63 -8.45 9.82
CA THR A 66 4.09 -7.09 10.16
C THR A 66 2.95 -6.20 10.65
N ILE A 67 1.76 -6.37 10.08
CA ILE A 67 0.57 -5.61 10.46
C ILE A 67 -0.01 -6.23 11.74
N ARG A 68 0.07 -5.50 12.84
CA ARG A 68 -0.38 -6.00 14.15
C ARG A 68 -1.91 -5.91 14.28
N PRO A 69 -2.53 -6.80 15.08
CA PRO A 69 -3.95 -6.64 15.43
C PRO A 69 -4.29 -5.27 16.02
N SER A 70 -3.37 -4.65 16.78
CA SER A 70 -3.54 -3.30 17.34
C SER A 70 -3.60 -2.19 16.28
N ASP A 71 -3.07 -2.42 15.09
CA ASP A 71 -3.14 -1.45 13.97
C ASP A 71 -4.52 -1.49 13.29
N LEU A 72 -5.28 -2.55 13.55
CA LEU A 72 -6.50 -2.91 12.85
C LEU A 72 -7.70 -2.96 13.80
N VAL A 73 -7.69 -2.15 14.87
CA VAL A 73 -8.73 -2.18 15.91
C VAL A 73 -10.07 -1.67 15.37
N SER A 74 -10.68 -2.49 14.55
CA SER A 74 -12.13 -2.46 14.39
C SER A 74 -12.70 -3.85 14.68
N ARG A 75 -13.88 -3.91 15.30
CA ARG A 75 -14.62 -5.13 15.56
C ARG A 75 -15.13 -5.73 14.24
N GLY A 76 -14.23 -6.31 13.45
CA GLY A 76 -14.52 -6.87 12.14
C GLY A 76 -13.43 -7.85 11.71
N ASP A 77 -13.63 -8.48 10.59
CA ASP A 77 -12.71 -9.48 10.05
C ASP A 77 -11.37 -8.82 9.67
N GLN A 78 -10.39 -8.92 10.58
CA GLN A 78 -9.04 -8.33 10.42
C GLN A 78 -8.33 -8.81 9.14
N ALA A 79 -8.77 -9.95 8.59
CA ALA A 79 -8.21 -10.54 7.39
C ALA A 79 -8.42 -9.69 6.13
N THR A 80 -9.41 -8.78 6.11
CA THR A 80 -9.76 -7.99 4.93
C THR A 80 -9.07 -6.63 4.80
N ASN A 81 -8.31 -6.24 5.82
CA ASN A 81 -7.64 -4.93 5.83
C ASN A 81 -6.32 -4.90 5.03
N LEU A 82 -5.79 -6.07 4.65
CA LEU A 82 -4.66 -6.23 3.74
C LEU A 82 -5.17 -6.90 2.47
N ALA A 83 -4.86 -6.34 1.31
CA ALA A 83 -5.25 -6.92 0.02
C ALA A 83 -4.16 -6.75 -1.04
N ARG A 84 -4.20 -7.60 -2.05
CA ARG A 84 -3.44 -7.44 -3.29
C ARG A 84 -4.39 -7.00 -4.39
N LEU A 85 -4.11 -5.86 -5.02
CA LEU A 85 -4.96 -5.29 -6.07
C LEU A 85 -4.68 -5.91 -7.45
N GLY A 86 -3.49 -6.41 -7.65
CA GLY A 86 -2.99 -7.03 -8.87
C GLY A 86 -1.49 -6.79 -9.03
N GLY A 87 -0.82 -7.56 -9.87
CA GLY A 87 0.63 -7.40 -10.07
C GLY A 87 1.41 -7.39 -8.76
N ASP A 88 2.13 -6.32 -8.50
CA ASP A 88 2.94 -6.04 -7.32
C ASP A 88 2.33 -4.97 -6.38
N GLU A 89 1.04 -4.67 -6.55
CA GLU A 89 0.31 -3.66 -5.79
C GLU A 89 -0.45 -4.26 -4.59
N PHE A 90 -0.23 -3.68 -3.44
CA PHE A 90 -0.89 -4.04 -2.18
C PHE A 90 -1.55 -2.83 -1.53
N THR A 91 -2.61 -3.06 -0.78
CA THR A 91 -3.28 -2.03 0.01
C THR A 91 -3.47 -2.46 1.45
N ILE A 92 -3.40 -1.49 2.35
CA ILE A 92 -3.63 -1.69 3.78
C ILE A 92 -4.61 -0.61 4.24
N LEU A 93 -5.68 -1.03 4.91
CA LEU A 93 -6.63 -0.15 5.58
C LEU A 93 -6.31 -0.10 7.07
N ILE A 94 -6.14 1.10 7.62
CA ILE A 94 -5.92 1.33 9.05
C ILE A 94 -7.14 2.05 9.58
N PRO A 95 -8.10 1.34 10.20
CA PRO A 95 -9.31 1.93 10.75
C PRO A 95 -9.03 2.64 12.08
N ASP A 96 -10.01 3.41 12.55
CA ASP A 96 -9.99 4.06 13.87
C ASP A 96 -8.69 4.84 14.15
N LEU A 97 -8.24 5.61 13.16
CA LEU A 97 -6.97 6.34 13.24
C LEU A 97 -7.07 7.48 14.25
N GLU A 98 -6.38 7.37 15.37
CA GLU A 98 -6.34 8.43 16.38
C GLU A 98 -5.39 9.57 15.98
N ARG A 99 -4.24 9.22 15.40
CA ARG A 99 -3.17 10.14 15.02
C ARG A 99 -2.53 9.72 13.70
N VAL A 100 -2.15 10.69 12.90
CA VAL A 100 -1.48 10.45 11.60
C VAL A 100 -0.19 9.65 11.76
N GLU A 101 0.51 9.83 12.87
CA GLU A 101 1.74 9.11 13.19
C GLU A 101 1.52 7.60 13.26
N ASN A 102 0.32 7.14 13.61
CA ASN A 102 0.01 5.70 13.63
C ASN A 102 0.09 5.10 12.23
N ALA A 103 -0.44 5.78 11.21
CA ALA A 103 -0.32 5.35 9.82
C ALA A 103 1.14 5.38 9.32
N LEU A 104 1.90 6.42 9.67
CA LEU A 104 3.32 6.52 9.35
C LEU A 104 4.14 5.40 10.01
N ASN A 105 3.82 5.04 11.25
CA ASN A 105 4.49 3.96 11.96
C ASN A 105 4.23 2.60 11.31
N VAL A 106 2.99 2.34 10.85
CA VAL A 106 2.67 1.12 10.09
C VAL A 106 3.45 1.09 8.78
N ALA A 107 3.45 2.18 8.02
CA ALA A 107 4.21 2.28 6.77
C ALA A 107 5.71 2.09 6.99
N HIS A 108 6.27 2.65 8.07
CA HIS A 108 7.67 2.47 8.42
C HIS A 108 7.99 0.99 8.73
N ARG A 109 7.18 0.32 9.54
CA ARG A 109 7.38 -1.11 9.86
C ARG A 109 7.28 -1.98 8.61
N VAL A 110 6.31 -1.71 7.74
CA VAL A 110 6.17 -2.41 6.45
C VAL A 110 7.42 -2.21 5.60
N LYS A 111 7.88 -0.98 5.46
CA LYS A 111 9.11 -0.66 4.72
C LYS A 111 10.33 -1.40 5.28
N GLU A 112 10.53 -1.39 6.60
CA GLU A 112 11.65 -2.09 7.23
C GLU A 112 11.52 -3.63 7.09
N ALA A 113 10.31 -4.17 7.13
CA ALA A 113 10.10 -5.58 6.87
C ALA A 113 10.48 -5.97 5.44
N MET A 114 10.19 -5.12 4.45
CA MET A 114 10.54 -5.37 3.04
C MET A 114 12.05 -5.31 2.78
N ARG A 115 12.83 -4.62 3.59
CA ARG A 115 14.30 -4.54 3.44
C ARG A 115 15.02 -5.85 3.76
N ARG A 116 14.40 -6.73 4.54
CA ARG A 116 15.00 -8.05 4.85
C ARG A 116 14.97 -8.94 3.61
N PRO A 117 16.03 -9.69 3.30
CA PRO A 117 16.08 -10.54 2.13
C PRO A 117 14.94 -11.56 2.11
N PHE A 118 14.54 -11.94 0.92
CA PHE A 118 13.60 -13.01 0.65
C PHE A 118 14.36 -14.22 0.12
N LEU A 119 14.30 -15.33 0.84
CA LEU A 119 14.95 -16.57 0.42
C LEU A 119 14.02 -17.35 -0.49
N ILE A 120 14.38 -17.45 -1.78
CA ILE A 120 13.60 -18.17 -2.78
C ILE A 120 14.54 -19.09 -3.56
N GLU A 121 14.24 -20.40 -3.52
CA GLU A 121 15.04 -21.42 -4.22
C GLU A 121 16.55 -21.34 -3.92
N GLY A 122 16.89 -21.01 -2.66
CA GLY A 122 18.28 -20.87 -2.19
C GLY A 122 18.95 -19.55 -2.56
N ASN A 123 18.26 -18.63 -3.23
CA ASN A 123 18.77 -17.30 -3.56
C ASN A 123 18.17 -16.24 -2.64
N GLU A 124 19.02 -15.31 -2.21
CA GLU A 124 18.57 -14.12 -1.49
C GLU A 124 18.14 -13.03 -2.49
N ILE A 125 16.87 -12.65 -2.43
CA ILE A 125 16.30 -11.60 -3.27
C ILE A 125 16.04 -10.38 -2.41
N PHE A 126 16.53 -9.23 -2.84
CA PHE A 126 16.31 -7.94 -2.20
C PHE A 126 15.27 -7.15 -3.00
N VAL A 127 14.20 -6.79 -2.33
CA VAL A 127 13.16 -5.92 -2.88
C VAL A 127 12.72 -4.94 -1.81
N THR A 128 12.49 -3.70 -2.20
CA THR A 128 11.94 -2.67 -1.33
C THR A 128 10.53 -2.31 -1.76
N ALA A 129 9.87 -1.44 -1.02
CA ALA A 129 8.54 -0.98 -1.36
C ALA A 129 8.43 0.54 -1.26
N SER A 130 7.66 1.11 -2.17
CA SER A 130 7.22 2.50 -2.12
C SER A 130 5.78 2.53 -1.64
N ILE A 131 5.46 3.42 -0.69
CA ILE A 131 4.18 3.46 0.00
C ILE A 131 3.62 4.88 -0.08
N GLY A 132 2.36 5.00 -0.49
CA GLY A 132 1.58 6.22 -0.40
C GLY A 132 0.47 6.09 0.62
N ILE A 133 0.15 7.17 1.30
CA ILE A 133 -0.83 7.21 2.38
C ILE A 133 -1.83 8.32 2.11
N SER A 134 -3.11 8.01 2.13
CA SER A 134 -4.21 8.97 2.17
C SER A 134 -5.02 8.83 3.45
N LEU A 135 -5.63 9.92 3.89
CA LEU A 135 -6.34 10.04 5.16
C LEU A 135 -7.79 10.42 4.93
N PHE A 136 -8.71 9.72 5.57
CA PHE A 136 -10.11 10.13 5.66
C PHE A 136 -10.33 10.90 6.98
N PRO A 137 -11.03 12.04 6.95
CA PRO A 137 -11.65 12.73 5.81
C PRO A 137 -10.76 13.79 5.13
N GLU A 138 -9.51 13.96 5.57
CA GLU A 138 -8.64 15.07 5.17
C GLU A 138 -8.36 15.07 3.66
N ASP A 139 -8.13 13.91 3.05
CA ASP A 139 -7.72 13.78 1.65
C ASP A 139 -8.90 13.45 0.72
N GLY A 140 -10.01 12.94 1.24
CA GLY A 140 -11.16 12.60 0.43
C GLY A 140 -12.32 12.05 1.25
N ASP A 141 -13.50 12.03 0.66
CA ASP A 141 -14.76 11.59 1.28
C ASP A 141 -15.42 10.42 0.53
N ASP A 142 -14.74 9.85 -0.45
CA ASP A 142 -15.14 8.67 -1.21
C ASP A 142 -13.97 7.71 -1.44
N CYS A 143 -14.28 6.44 -1.73
CA CYS A 143 -13.29 5.38 -1.88
C CYS A 143 -12.34 5.60 -3.06
N ASP A 144 -12.86 6.09 -4.18
CA ASP A 144 -12.06 6.29 -5.40
C ASP A 144 -11.03 7.40 -5.20
N SER A 145 -11.42 8.51 -4.58
CA SER A 145 -10.53 9.61 -4.24
C SER A 145 -9.43 9.17 -3.27
N LEU A 146 -9.78 8.44 -2.21
CA LEU A 146 -8.80 7.96 -1.22
C LEU A 146 -7.78 7.02 -1.86
N LEU A 147 -8.22 6.05 -2.68
CA LEU A 147 -7.31 5.15 -3.39
C LEU A 147 -6.42 5.91 -4.39
N LYS A 148 -7.00 6.80 -5.17
CA LYS A 148 -6.28 7.62 -6.15
C LYS A 148 -5.19 8.47 -5.47
N TYR A 149 -5.48 9.06 -4.32
CA TYR A 149 -4.54 9.92 -3.63
C TYR A 149 -3.44 9.12 -2.91
N ALA A 150 -3.77 7.94 -2.37
CA ALA A 150 -2.76 7.03 -1.87
C ALA A 150 -1.81 6.55 -2.99
N ASP A 151 -2.34 6.19 -4.16
CA ASP A 151 -1.54 5.85 -5.35
C ASP A 151 -0.67 7.03 -5.82
N THR A 152 -1.22 8.24 -5.89
CA THR A 152 -0.47 9.47 -6.21
C THR A 152 0.71 9.67 -5.26
N ALA A 153 0.50 9.51 -3.97
CA ALA A 153 1.57 9.62 -2.97
C ALA A 153 2.61 8.51 -3.11
N MET A 154 2.20 7.29 -3.43
CA MET A 154 3.09 6.15 -3.69
C MET A 154 3.96 6.42 -4.94
N TYR A 155 3.38 6.92 -6.01
CA TYR A 155 4.13 7.32 -7.20
C TYR A 155 5.18 8.40 -6.89
N HIS A 156 4.82 9.37 -6.03
CA HIS A 156 5.78 10.37 -5.54
C HIS A 156 6.91 9.73 -4.72
N ALA A 157 6.60 8.75 -3.87
CA ALA A 157 7.61 8.00 -3.13
C ALA A 157 8.61 7.30 -4.07
N LYS A 158 8.12 6.71 -5.17
CA LYS A 158 8.98 6.11 -6.22
C LYS A 158 9.91 7.13 -6.86
N ASN A 159 9.40 8.32 -7.19
CA ASN A 159 10.19 9.39 -7.82
C ASN A 159 11.20 10.03 -6.86
N CYS A 160 10.94 9.96 -5.54
CA CYS A 160 11.87 10.42 -4.50
C CYS A 160 12.89 9.36 -4.07
N GLY A 161 13.27 8.43 -4.95
CA GLY A 161 14.35 7.47 -4.72
C GLY A 161 13.87 6.09 -4.28
N LYS A 162 12.55 5.78 -4.33
CA LYS A 162 11.98 4.49 -3.92
C LYS A 162 12.23 4.19 -2.42
N ASN A 163 11.85 2.99 -1.97
CA ASN A 163 12.03 2.57 -0.56
C ASN A 163 11.62 3.65 0.43
N ASN A 164 10.47 4.25 0.22
CA ASN A 164 10.00 5.42 0.93
C ASN A 164 8.50 5.36 1.17
N ALA A 165 8.03 6.13 2.16
CA ALA A 165 6.60 6.33 2.43
C ALA A 165 6.27 7.82 2.39
N LYS A 166 5.17 8.19 1.73
CA LYS A 166 4.72 9.58 1.59
C LYS A 166 3.25 9.70 1.95
N LEU A 167 2.94 10.72 2.75
CA LEU A 167 1.57 11.19 2.91
C LEU A 167 1.15 11.95 1.65
N TYR A 168 -0.11 11.77 1.24
CA TYR A 168 -0.69 12.60 0.20
C TYR A 168 -0.73 14.07 0.66
N SER A 169 -0.51 14.95 -0.29
CA SER A 169 -0.83 16.37 -0.15
C SER A 169 -1.19 16.91 -1.54
N SER A 170 -2.06 17.91 -1.61
CA SER A 170 -2.48 18.51 -2.87
C SER A 170 -1.30 19.08 -3.68
N SER A 171 -0.22 19.49 -3.03
CA SER A 171 1.02 19.95 -3.68
C SER A 171 1.72 18.82 -4.46
N LEU A 172 1.58 17.54 -4.06
CA LEU A 172 2.16 16.40 -4.78
C LEU A 172 1.56 16.23 -6.16
N THR A 173 0.26 16.44 -6.32
CA THR A 173 -0.42 16.37 -7.61
C THR A 173 0.14 17.40 -8.59
N MET A 174 0.42 18.62 -8.13
CA MET A 174 1.02 19.67 -8.96
C MET A 174 2.47 19.31 -9.37
N GLN A 175 3.26 18.76 -8.46
CA GLN A 175 4.64 18.34 -8.76
C GLN A 175 4.67 17.22 -9.81
N ILE A 176 3.80 16.21 -9.69
CA ILE A 176 3.72 15.12 -10.66
C ILE A 176 3.27 15.65 -12.03
N MET A 177 2.27 16.52 -12.08
CA MET A 177 1.83 17.12 -13.34
C MET A 177 2.93 17.95 -14.02
N SER A 178 3.75 18.66 -13.25
CA SER A 178 4.87 19.42 -13.80
C SER A 178 5.97 18.51 -14.37
N HIS A 179 6.28 17.39 -13.71
CA HIS A 179 7.24 16.42 -14.22
C HIS A 179 6.77 15.75 -15.51
N VAL A 180 5.51 15.31 -15.56
CA VAL A 180 4.92 14.70 -16.77
C VAL A 180 4.93 15.68 -17.94
N LYS A 181 4.64 16.97 -17.72
CA LYS A 181 4.72 17.99 -18.77
C LYS A 181 6.14 18.20 -19.29
N LEU A 182 7.15 18.11 -18.43
CA LEU A 182 8.56 18.23 -18.83
C LEU A 182 9.04 17.01 -19.62
N GLU A 183 8.59 15.81 -19.29
CA GLU A 183 8.94 14.58 -20.01
C GLU A 183 8.24 14.46 -21.38
N VAL A 184 7.04 15.02 -21.53
CA VAL A 184 6.25 15.00 -22.76
C VAL A 184 6.57 16.19 -23.70
N GLY A 185 7.40 17.15 -23.26
CA GLY A 185 7.88 18.24 -24.09
C GLY A 185 6.81 19.28 -24.47
N LEU A 186 5.86 19.49 -23.62
CA LEU A 186 4.82 20.54 -23.76
C LEU A 186 5.12 21.75 -22.86
#